data_0d2efc478774f466b3a96d7fd0e41db7
#
_entry.id   0d2efc478774f466b3a96d7fd0e41db7
#
_cell.length_a   1.000
_cell.length_b   1.000
_cell.length_c   1.000
_cell.angle_alpha   90.00
_cell.angle_beta   90.00
_cell.angle_gamma   90.00
#
_symmetry.space_group_name_H-M   'P 1'
#
loop_
_entity.id
_entity.type
_entity.pdbx_description
1 polymer ?
#
loop_
_entity_poly.entity_id
_entity_poly.type
_entity_poly.pdbx_seq_one_letter_code
_entity_poly.pdbx_strand_id
1 'polypeptide(L)'
;AYQWLSQSVNAVKAESAAATIFYFLQMSLDKLKTDPNHKEQFIQDYLAASEYADAAIAAETNEAKKKNLQGIKDNLVALFVNSGTADCESLQNIYGPKVEANQTDLAYLKKVIDIMKMMRCTESEAYQQAAFYVYKIEPSADAATGCAYQAFKKGDIDGAVKFFDEAIGLETD
;
A
#
# COMPACT_ATOMS: atom_id res chain seq x y z
N ALA A 1 -10.71 -16.89 -7.43
CA ALA A 1 -10.66 -16.27 -8.77
C ALA A 1 -9.29 -15.63 -9.03
N TYR A 2 -8.73 -14.79 -8.14
CA TYR A 2 -7.44 -14.13 -8.34
C TYR A 2 -6.24 -15.09 -8.40
N GLN A 3 -6.22 -16.14 -7.58
CA GLN A 3 -5.17 -17.17 -7.65
C GLN A 3 -5.15 -17.88 -9.01
N TRP A 4 -6.32 -18.12 -9.61
CA TRP A 4 -6.41 -18.72 -10.94
C TRP A 4 -5.95 -17.74 -12.02
N LEU A 5 -6.28 -16.45 -11.91
CA LEU A 5 -5.81 -15.41 -12.82
C LEU A 5 -4.29 -15.20 -12.71
N SER A 6 -3.71 -15.19 -11.53
CA SER A 6 -2.25 -15.07 -11.35
C SER A 6 -1.48 -16.26 -11.93
N GLN A 7 -2.07 -17.47 -11.96
CA GLN A 7 -1.49 -18.64 -12.59
C GLN A 7 -1.65 -18.64 -14.12
N SER A 8 -2.69 -17.99 -14.66
CA SER A 8 -2.94 -17.90 -16.11
C SER A 8 -2.25 -16.71 -16.79
N VAL A 9 -1.59 -15.84 -16.03
CA VAL A 9 -0.92 -14.60 -16.50
C VAL A 9 0.13 -14.86 -17.58
N ASN A 10 0.79 -16.01 -17.57
CA ASN A 10 1.73 -16.40 -18.62
C ASN A 10 1.06 -16.73 -19.97
N ALA A 11 -0.28 -16.84 -20.00
CA ALA A 11 -1.04 -17.23 -21.20
C ALA A 11 -1.91 -16.10 -21.79
N VAL A 12 -2.19 -15.04 -21.03
CA VAL A 12 -3.09 -13.94 -21.43
C VAL A 12 -2.30 -12.65 -21.53
N LYS A 13 -2.53 -11.86 -22.59
CA LYS A 13 -1.91 -10.53 -22.74
C LYS A 13 -2.19 -9.71 -21.49
N ALA A 14 -1.17 -9.10 -20.90
CA ALA A 14 -1.23 -8.39 -19.62
C ALA A 14 -2.38 -7.35 -19.52
N GLU A 15 -2.68 -6.64 -20.63
CA GLU A 15 -3.81 -5.71 -20.71
C GLU A 15 -5.17 -6.37 -20.51
N SER A 16 -5.40 -7.53 -21.12
CA SER A 16 -6.68 -8.26 -20.99
C SER A 16 -6.88 -8.78 -19.57
N ALA A 17 -5.80 -9.22 -18.94
CA ALA A 17 -5.84 -9.69 -17.56
C ALA A 17 -6.08 -8.54 -16.57
N ALA A 18 -5.43 -7.38 -16.78
CA ALA A 18 -5.64 -6.19 -15.95
C ALA A 18 -7.09 -5.67 -16.07
N ALA A 19 -7.67 -5.62 -17.27
CA ALA A 19 -9.08 -5.28 -17.46
C ALA A 19 -10.01 -6.27 -16.76
N THR A 20 -9.70 -7.56 -16.82
CA THR A 20 -10.48 -8.61 -16.14
C THR A 20 -10.44 -8.43 -14.63
N ILE A 21 -9.28 -8.09 -14.08
CA ILE A 21 -9.11 -7.83 -12.64
C ILE A 21 -9.92 -6.63 -12.19
N PHE A 22 -9.93 -5.54 -12.97
CA PHE A 22 -10.80 -4.40 -12.71
C PHE A 22 -12.28 -4.80 -12.64
N TYR A 23 -12.73 -5.63 -13.55
CA TYR A 23 -14.11 -6.16 -13.55
C TYR A 23 -14.43 -6.97 -12.29
N PHE A 24 -13.51 -7.83 -11.84
CA PHE A 24 -13.71 -8.59 -10.60
C PHE A 24 -13.76 -7.70 -9.37
N LEU A 25 -12.92 -6.67 -9.31
CA LEU A 25 -12.99 -5.71 -8.21
C LEU A 25 -14.32 -4.93 -8.23
N GLN A 26 -14.81 -4.57 -9.41
CA GLN A 26 -16.15 -3.96 -9.56
C GLN A 26 -17.25 -4.89 -9.02
N MET A 27 -17.22 -6.18 -9.35
CA MET A 27 -18.18 -7.16 -8.82
C MET A 27 -18.06 -7.32 -7.30
N SER A 28 -16.84 -7.29 -6.75
CA SER A 28 -16.61 -7.33 -5.31
C SER A 28 -17.18 -6.08 -4.61
N LEU A 29 -17.02 -4.90 -5.23
CA LEU A 29 -17.65 -3.65 -4.78
C LEU A 29 -19.18 -3.73 -4.81
N ASP A 30 -19.78 -4.28 -5.87
CA ASP A 30 -21.23 -4.41 -5.98
C ASP A 30 -21.78 -5.37 -4.92
N LYS A 31 -21.02 -6.43 -4.58
CA LYS A 31 -21.36 -7.31 -3.47
C LYS A 31 -21.30 -6.57 -2.13
N LEU A 32 -20.28 -5.74 -1.93
CA LEU A 32 -20.15 -4.94 -0.71
C LEU A 32 -21.35 -4.02 -0.48
N LYS A 33 -21.92 -3.43 -1.54
CA LYS A 33 -23.12 -2.57 -1.44
C LYS A 33 -24.34 -3.32 -0.88
N THR A 34 -24.38 -4.63 -1.07
CA THR A 34 -25.49 -5.49 -0.62
C THR A 34 -25.16 -6.28 0.65
N ASP A 35 -23.89 -6.47 0.97
CA ASP A 35 -23.40 -7.20 2.13
C ASP A 35 -22.25 -6.45 2.81
N PRO A 36 -22.51 -5.70 3.89
CA PRO A 36 -21.48 -4.98 4.64
C PRO A 36 -20.36 -5.87 5.20
N ASN A 37 -20.61 -7.17 5.42
CA ASN A 37 -19.60 -8.12 5.90
C ASN A 37 -18.55 -8.46 4.82
N HIS A 38 -18.80 -8.07 3.57
CA HIS A 38 -17.86 -8.26 2.47
C HIS A 38 -16.70 -7.25 2.45
N LYS A 39 -16.65 -6.32 3.41
CA LYS A 39 -15.67 -5.22 3.46
C LYS A 39 -14.22 -5.72 3.47
N GLU A 40 -13.90 -6.64 4.37
CA GLU A 40 -12.54 -7.20 4.46
C GLU A 40 -12.14 -7.92 3.16
N GLN A 41 -13.05 -8.72 2.60
CA GLN A 41 -12.80 -9.40 1.34
C GLN A 41 -12.58 -8.41 0.18
N PHE A 42 -13.36 -7.33 0.10
CA PHE A 42 -13.18 -6.29 -0.91
C PHE A 42 -11.81 -5.62 -0.81
N ILE A 43 -11.33 -5.35 0.41
CA ILE A 43 -9.98 -4.79 0.61
C ILE A 43 -8.91 -5.79 0.15
N GLN A 44 -9.05 -7.08 0.49
CA GLN A 44 -8.12 -8.12 0.01
C GLN A 44 -8.15 -8.26 -1.52
N ASP A 45 -9.32 -8.17 -2.12
CA ASP A 45 -9.49 -8.20 -3.58
C ASP A 45 -8.81 -6.99 -4.25
N TYR A 46 -8.92 -5.80 -3.66
CA TYR A 46 -8.21 -4.62 -4.13
C TYR A 46 -6.68 -4.78 -4.04
N LEU A 47 -6.18 -5.28 -2.92
CA LEU A 47 -4.75 -5.48 -2.74
C LEU A 47 -4.18 -6.46 -3.77
N ALA A 48 -4.87 -7.59 -3.98
CA ALA A 48 -4.47 -8.57 -4.99
C ALA A 48 -4.51 -7.98 -6.41
N ALA A 49 -5.53 -7.18 -6.72
CA ALA A 49 -5.66 -6.48 -7.99
C ALA A 49 -4.52 -5.46 -8.21
N SER A 50 -4.19 -4.69 -7.17
CA SER A 50 -3.11 -3.70 -7.21
C SER A 50 -1.74 -4.35 -7.39
N GLU A 51 -1.45 -5.43 -6.65
CA GLU A 51 -0.23 -6.23 -6.80
C GLU A 51 -0.04 -6.76 -8.22
N TYR A 52 -1.13 -7.28 -8.78
CA TYR A 52 -1.10 -7.77 -10.15
C TYR A 52 -0.83 -6.66 -11.16
N ALA A 53 -1.48 -5.50 -11.01
CA ALA A 53 -1.24 -4.35 -11.87
C ALA A 53 0.22 -3.88 -11.80
N ASP A 54 0.82 -3.83 -10.59
CA ASP A 54 2.22 -3.48 -10.40
C ASP A 54 3.17 -4.46 -11.08
N ALA A 55 2.93 -5.76 -10.93
CA ALA A 55 3.73 -6.79 -11.59
C ALA A 55 3.62 -6.70 -13.13
N ALA A 56 2.42 -6.44 -13.65
CA ALA A 56 2.19 -6.28 -15.08
C ALA A 56 2.89 -5.03 -15.64
N ILE A 57 2.85 -3.90 -14.92
CA ILE A 57 3.56 -2.66 -15.29
C ILE A 57 5.07 -2.87 -15.28
N ALA A 58 5.59 -3.57 -14.27
CA ALA A 58 7.03 -3.85 -14.15
C ALA A 58 7.55 -4.76 -15.27
N ALA A 59 6.73 -5.72 -15.72
CA ALA A 59 7.09 -6.68 -16.77
C ALA A 59 6.91 -6.12 -18.19
N GLU A 60 6.12 -5.04 -18.38
CA GLU A 60 5.82 -4.49 -19.70
C GLU A 60 6.96 -3.60 -20.21
N THR A 61 7.43 -3.88 -21.42
CA THR A 61 8.51 -3.12 -22.08
C THR A 61 8.02 -2.09 -23.08
N ASN A 62 6.77 -2.19 -23.53
CA ASN A 62 6.17 -1.25 -24.45
C ASN A 62 5.56 -0.06 -23.70
N GLU A 63 6.07 1.14 -23.89
CA GLU A 63 5.66 2.34 -23.15
C GLU A 63 4.18 2.70 -23.32
N ALA A 64 3.59 2.48 -24.51
CA ALA A 64 2.16 2.74 -24.72
C ALA A 64 1.28 1.78 -23.89
N LYS A 65 1.65 0.50 -23.86
CA LYS A 65 0.96 -0.50 -23.05
C LYS A 65 1.17 -0.26 -21.56
N LYS A 66 2.38 0.08 -21.16
CA LYS A 66 2.70 0.45 -19.77
C LYS A 66 1.85 1.62 -19.29
N LYS A 67 1.64 2.64 -20.14
CA LYS A 67 0.74 3.76 -19.85
C LYS A 67 -0.71 3.30 -19.69
N ASN A 68 -1.18 2.37 -20.54
CA ASN A 68 -2.53 1.81 -20.41
C ASN A 68 -2.70 1.03 -19.09
N LEU A 69 -1.72 0.20 -18.73
CA LEU A 69 -1.70 -0.53 -17.45
C LEU A 69 -1.69 0.43 -16.26
N GLN A 70 -0.94 1.53 -16.34
CA GLN A 70 -0.97 2.57 -15.31
C GLN A 70 -2.37 3.19 -15.19
N GLY A 71 -3.03 3.48 -16.30
CA GLY A 71 -4.41 3.98 -16.28
C GLY A 71 -5.40 2.98 -15.64
N ILE A 72 -5.22 1.69 -15.86
CA ILE A 72 -6.02 0.65 -15.18
C ILE A 72 -5.74 0.67 -13.67
N LYS A 73 -4.48 0.76 -13.26
CA LYS A 73 -4.10 0.88 -11.84
C LYS A 73 -4.72 2.11 -11.19
N ASP A 74 -4.66 3.27 -11.85
CA ASP A 74 -5.26 4.51 -11.36
C ASP A 74 -6.78 4.36 -11.16
N ASN A 75 -7.46 3.65 -12.07
CA ASN A 75 -8.88 3.32 -11.93
C ASN A 75 -9.16 2.35 -10.76
N LEU A 76 -8.30 1.36 -10.51
CA LEU A 76 -8.42 0.49 -9.33
C LEU A 76 -8.31 1.30 -8.03
N VAL A 77 -7.35 2.23 -7.97
CA VAL A 77 -7.19 3.14 -6.82
C VAL A 77 -8.43 4.00 -6.64
N ALA A 78 -8.93 4.62 -7.72
CA ALA A 78 -10.13 5.46 -7.66
C ALA A 78 -11.36 4.67 -7.19
N LEU A 79 -11.54 3.45 -7.67
CA LEU A 79 -12.64 2.57 -7.26
C LEU A 79 -12.55 2.24 -5.77
N PHE A 80 -11.37 1.94 -5.27
CA PHE A 80 -11.15 1.64 -3.85
C PHE A 80 -11.39 2.87 -2.95
N VAL A 81 -10.83 4.02 -3.30
CA VAL A 81 -11.02 5.28 -2.55
C VAL A 81 -12.50 5.67 -2.52
N ASN A 82 -13.20 5.58 -3.66
CA ASN A 82 -14.61 5.97 -3.76
C ASN A 82 -15.57 4.96 -3.13
N SER A 83 -15.11 3.76 -2.79
CA SER A 83 -15.95 2.75 -2.12
C SER A 83 -16.37 3.13 -0.70
N GLY A 84 -15.66 4.06 -0.07
CA GLY A 84 -15.87 4.44 1.34
C GLY A 84 -15.47 3.35 2.35
N THR A 85 -14.81 2.29 1.90
CA THR A 85 -14.46 1.14 2.75
C THR A 85 -13.09 1.25 3.39
N ALA A 86 -12.27 2.14 2.91
CA ALA A 86 -10.88 2.31 3.36
C ALA A 86 -10.81 3.26 4.56
N ASP A 87 -11.44 2.90 5.68
CA ASP A 87 -11.19 3.57 6.95
C ASP A 87 -9.88 3.07 7.60
N CYS A 88 -9.29 3.92 8.41
CA CYS A 88 -7.99 3.67 9.03
C CYS A 88 -8.00 2.48 9.99
N GLU A 89 -9.11 2.21 10.65
CA GLU A 89 -9.23 1.06 11.56
C GLU A 89 -9.18 -0.26 10.80
N SER A 90 -9.91 -0.36 9.69
CA SER A 90 -9.87 -1.55 8.82
C SER A 90 -8.48 -1.79 8.25
N LEU A 91 -7.81 -0.73 7.79
CA LEU A 91 -6.44 -0.82 7.27
C LEU A 91 -5.45 -1.20 8.38
N GLN A 92 -5.60 -0.67 9.59
CA GLN A 92 -4.81 -1.04 10.75
C GLN A 92 -4.93 -2.54 11.05
N ASN A 93 -6.16 -3.08 11.07
CA ASN A 93 -6.42 -4.48 11.36
C ASN A 93 -5.83 -5.44 10.31
N ILE A 94 -5.75 -4.99 9.04
CA ILE A 94 -5.19 -5.77 7.94
C ILE A 94 -3.66 -5.70 7.93
N TYR A 95 -3.11 -4.50 8.06
CA TYR A 95 -1.68 -4.27 7.86
C TYR A 95 -0.84 -4.40 9.13
N GLY A 96 -1.39 -4.10 10.30
CA GLY A 96 -0.64 -4.17 11.55
C GLY A 96 0.08 -5.51 11.77
N PRO A 97 -0.63 -6.65 11.79
CA PRO A 97 0.00 -7.96 11.94
C PRO A 97 0.98 -8.31 10.79
N LYS A 98 0.72 -7.82 9.58
CA LYS A 98 1.56 -8.09 8.41
C LYS A 98 2.84 -7.26 8.41
N VAL A 99 2.80 -6.02 8.86
CA VAL A 99 3.98 -5.17 9.03
C VAL A 99 4.94 -5.82 10.03
N GLU A 100 4.42 -6.30 11.15
CA GLU A 100 5.23 -7.00 12.15
C GLU A 100 5.86 -8.29 11.60
N ALA A 101 5.12 -9.04 10.79
CA ALA A 101 5.63 -10.26 10.16
C ALA A 101 6.66 -10.00 9.03
N ASN A 102 6.68 -8.79 8.43
CA ASN A 102 7.52 -8.44 7.28
C ASN A 102 8.48 -7.26 7.57
N GLN A 103 8.94 -7.12 8.82
CA GLN A 103 9.76 -5.98 9.27
C GLN A 103 11.12 -5.82 8.55
N THR A 104 11.54 -6.77 7.75
CA THR A 104 12.77 -6.71 6.93
C THR A 104 12.48 -6.62 5.42
N ASP A 105 11.23 -6.70 5.00
CA ASP A 105 10.85 -6.57 3.58
C ASP A 105 10.58 -5.10 3.24
N LEU A 106 11.63 -4.42 2.77
CA LEU A 106 11.59 -3.00 2.42
C LEU A 106 10.52 -2.66 1.37
N ALA A 107 10.37 -3.52 0.36
CA ALA A 107 9.40 -3.29 -0.71
C ALA A 107 7.96 -3.37 -0.18
N TYR A 108 7.69 -4.36 0.66
CA TYR A 108 6.40 -4.50 1.34
C TYR A 108 6.09 -3.32 2.26
N LEU A 109 7.06 -2.93 3.09
CA LEU A 109 6.90 -1.81 4.03
C LEU A 109 6.63 -0.48 3.31
N LYS A 110 7.38 -0.16 2.25
CA LYS A 110 7.14 1.02 1.42
C LYS A 110 5.73 1.01 0.81
N LYS A 111 5.27 -0.14 0.31
CA LYS A 111 3.91 -0.31 -0.21
C LYS A 111 2.84 -0.03 0.85
N VAL A 112 3.02 -0.53 2.06
CA VAL A 112 2.08 -0.24 3.17
C VAL A 112 2.06 1.27 3.47
N ILE A 113 3.22 1.92 3.54
CA ILE A 113 3.33 3.37 3.74
C ILE A 113 2.56 4.14 2.67
N ASP A 114 2.73 3.78 1.40
CA ASP A 114 2.08 4.46 0.28
C ASP A 114 0.56 4.31 0.34
N ILE A 115 0.05 3.11 0.63
CA ILE A 115 -1.38 2.87 0.82
C ILE A 115 -1.93 3.70 1.99
N MET A 116 -1.24 3.70 3.13
CA MET A 116 -1.67 4.44 4.31
C MET A 116 -1.65 5.96 4.07
N LYS A 117 -0.63 6.49 3.36
CA LYS A 117 -0.57 7.91 2.93
C LYS A 117 -1.73 8.25 2.00
N MET A 118 -1.97 7.44 0.97
CA MET A 118 -3.06 7.63 0.02
C MET A 118 -4.42 7.70 0.73
N MET A 119 -4.61 6.87 1.75
CA MET A 119 -5.83 6.82 2.55
C MET A 119 -5.86 7.81 3.73
N ARG A 120 -4.84 8.66 3.86
CA ARG A 120 -4.68 9.63 4.96
C ARG A 120 -4.69 9.00 6.35
N CYS A 121 -4.19 7.76 6.45
CA CYS A 121 -4.12 7.00 7.70
C CYS A 121 -2.72 7.02 8.33
N THR A 122 -2.02 8.14 8.25
CA THR A 122 -0.64 8.30 8.74
C THR A 122 -0.53 8.27 10.28
N GLU A 123 -1.65 8.38 10.97
CA GLU A 123 -1.71 8.26 12.44
C GLU A 123 -1.86 6.81 12.91
N SER A 124 -2.12 5.86 12.00
CA SER A 124 -2.27 4.45 12.36
C SER A 124 -0.96 3.84 12.82
N GLU A 125 -1.05 2.89 13.75
CA GLU A 125 0.12 2.19 14.26
C GLU A 125 0.84 1.40 13.17
N ALA A 126 0.10 0.79 12.23
CA ALA A 126 0.70 0.07 11.09
C ALA A 126 1.55 0.99 10.21
N TYR A 127 1.10 2.23 9.95
CA TYR A 127 1.91 3.21 9.24
C TYR A 127 3.19 3.55 10.00
N GLN A 128 3.04 3.83 11.30
CA GLN A 128 4.16 4.23 12.16
C GLN A 128 5.22 3.12 12.27
N GLN A 129 4.78 1.88 12.45
CA GLN A 129 5.67 0.72 12.51
C GLN A 129 6.37 0.49 11.17
N ALA A 130 5.64 0.56 10.06
CA ALA A 130 6.24 0.41 8.73
C ALA A 130 7.28 1.50 8.46
N ALA A 131 6.99 2.77 8.77
CA ALA A 131 7.93 3.87 8.63
C ALA A 131 9.19 3.69 9.48
N PHE A 132 9.03 3.21 10.72
CA PHE A 132 10.15 2.92 11.62
C PHE A 132 11.03 1.77 11.10
N TYR A 133 10.44 0.69 10.55
CA TYR A 133 11.22 -0.39 9.97
C TYR A 133 11.92 0.03 8.67
N VAL A 134 11.28 0.85 7.83
CA VAL A 134 11.93 1.44 6.66
C VAL A 134 13.13 2.27 7.08
N TYR A 135 12.98 3.14 8.08
CA TYR A 135 14.09 3.92 8.61
C TYR A 135 15.27 3.05 9.10
N LYS A 136 14.99 1.93 9.76
CA LYS A 136 16.03 1.00 10.22
C LYS A 136 16.78 0.31 9.09
N ILE A 137 16.13 0.04 7.97
CA ILE A 137 16.71 -0.66 6.81
C ILE A 137 17.43 0.35 5.89
N GLU A 138 16.81 1.50 5.66
CA GLU A 138 17.27 2.53 4.73
C GLU A 138 17.10 3.91 5.39
N PRO A 139 18.05 4.30 6.27
CA PRO A 139 18.03 5.60 6.94
C PRO A 139 18.02 6.74 5.92
N SER A 140 17.12 7.69 6.09
CA SER A 140 17.05 8.93 5.31
C SER A 140 16.54 10.05 6.20
N ALA A 141 16.86 11.31 5.86
CA ALA A 141 16.42 12.48 6.60
C ALA A 141 14.88 12.52 6.71
N ASP A 142 14.17 12.25 5.62
CA ASP A 142 12.70 12.17 5.60
C ASP A 142 12.15 11.08 6.54
N ALA A 143 12.74 9.90 6.51
CA ALA A 143 12.30 8.79 7.36
C ALA A 143 12.61 9.07 8.84
N ALA A 144 13.77 9.61 9.16
CA ALA A 144 14.12 10.05 10.51
C ALA A 144 13.18 11.14 11.03
N THR A 145 12.91 12.16 10.20
CA THR A 145 11.93 13.22 10.51
C THR A 145 10.54 12.63 10.79
N GLY A 146 10.09 11.66 10.00
CA GLY A 146 8.84 10.95 10.24
C GLY A 146 8.81 10.27 11.61
N CYS A 147 9.88 9.57 11.99
CA CYS A 147 10.04 8.94 13.31
C CYS A 147 10.04 9.96 14.44
N ALA A 148 10.71 11.12 14.25
CA ALA A 148 10.73 12.21 15.23
C ALA A 148 9.33 12.75 15.54
N TYR A 149 8.54 13.02 14.52
CA TYR A 149 7.14 13.48 14.72
C TYR A 149 6.28 12.44 15.42
N GLN A 150 6.49 11.17 15.16
CA GLN A 150 5.76 10.10 15.84
C GLN A 150 6.13 10.00 17.31
N ALA A 151 7.43 10.05 17.64
CA ALA A 151 7.90 10.09 19.01
C ALA A 151 7.33 11.29 19.77
N PHE A 152 7.37 12.48 19.15
CA PHE A 152 6.80 13.70 19.72
C PHE A 152 5.30 13.57 20.04
N LYS A 153 4.50 13.05 19.12
CA LYS A 153 3.06 12.83 19.33
C LYS A 153 2.76 11.84 20.46
N LYS A 154 3.63 10.86 20.69
CA LYS A 154 3.53 9.92 21.80
C LYS A 154 4.02 10.50 23.14
N GLY A 155 4.54 11.73 23.15
CA GLY A 155 5.13 12.37 24.31
C GLY A 155 6.55 11.92 24.64
N ASP A 156 7.18 11.14 23.75
CA ASP A 156 8.59 10.77 23.85
C ASP A 156 9.47 11.89 23.28
N ILE A 157 9.71 12.90 24.10
CA ILE A 157 10.45 14.11 23.70
C ILE A 157 11.93 13.77 23.42
N ASP A 158 12.53 12.92 24.24
CA ASP A 158 13.93 12.54 24.07
C ASP A 158 14.15 11.73 22.78
N GLY A 159 13.24 10.79 22.50
CA GLY A 159 13.22 10.06 21.22
C GLY A 159 13.01 10.99 20.02
N ALA A 160 12.11 11.97 20.13
CA ALA A 160 11.89 12.95 19.07
C ALA A 160 13.14 13.77 18.76
N VAL A 161 13.81 14.31 19.80
CA VAL A 161 15.05 15.08 19.64
C VAL A 161 16.12 14.24 18.98
N LYS A 162 16.31 13.00 19.43
CA LYS A 162 17.30 12.09 18.85
C LYS A 162 17.06 11.86 17.36
N PHE A 163 15.83 11.60 16.94
CA PHE A 163 15.49 11.40 15.52
C PHE A 163 15.65 12.67 14.69
N PHE A 164 15.37 13.86 15.24
CA PHE A 164 15.63 15.10 14.55
C PHE A 164 17.14 15.35 14.36
N ASP A 165 17.95 15.06 15.35
CA ASP A 165 19.42 15.17 15.24
C ASP A 165 19.97 14.19 14.18
N GLU A 166 19.44 12.97 14.12
CA GLU A 166 19.79 11.99 13.10
C GLU A 166 19.36 12.47 11.69
N ALA A 167 18.16 13.08 11.56
CA ALA A 167 17.70 13.65 10.29
C ALA A 167 18.63 14.76 9.79
N ILE A 168 19.04 15.66 10.67
CA ILE A 168 20.00 16.75 10.36
C ILE A 168 21.35 16.16 9.91
N GLY A 169 21.83 15.11 10.58
CA GLY A 169 23.07 14.44 10.19
C GLY A 169 23.01 13.80 8.80
N LEU A 170 21.86 13.24 8.44
CA LEU A 170 21.63 12.61 7.13
C LEU A 170 21.40 13.60 5.96
N GLU A 171 21.06 14.86 6.24
CA GLU A 171 20.97 15.91 5.21
C GLU A 171 22.30 16.56 4.83
N THR A 172 23.30 16.40 5.68
CA THR A 172 24.61 17.09 5.53
C THR A 172 25.66 16.23 4.81
N ASP A 173 25.38 14.99 4.51
CA ASP A 173 26.23 14.07 3.74
C ASP A 173 25.70 13.93 2.30
#